data_b40496c34fe8abcb8b597b5e1bd1231b
#
_entry.id   b40496c34fe8abcb8b597b5e1bd1231b
#
_cell.length_a   1.000
_cell.length_b   1.000
_cell.length_c   1.000
_cell.angle_alpha   90.00
_cell.angle_beta   90.00
_cell.angle_gamma   90.00
#
_symmetry.space_group_name_H-M   'P 1'
#
loop_
_entity.id
_entity.type
_entity.pdbx_description
1 polymer ?
#
loop_
_entity_poly.entity_id
_entity_poly.type
_entity_poly.pdbx_seq_one_letter_code
_entity_poly.pdbx_strand_id
1 'polypeptide(L)'
;MLRGVGWRAEILPSEDVPNARSRKTATHSGLAAVKSAVRGIGFGPKANFVADAVTRGVVKALPWLRSKPWRWYWPLLLAWICGVYGLVHLAVPRVLSGGLNIYLAQPLIWTSLTLLAAIGWKLGLRSRPAPTRQLVVICVLVGLFQVALFVIAGLLYGFGHSPYGHSPLVVFGNLLYVGTILIATELSRAYLVRLFGRPNPALGVAVTAFIFAYVNIPLAKYASLSGPAALMRFTGETLLPTLSENLLATFVAFLGGPIASIAYRGVLLAFEWLSPITPDLAWIVSAFIGTAAPALGLLGVRNQLAFGSLSQGALGARDKGPSTGWVVAVALATALLWFNTGLFGYRPTLVSGVSMEPALVVGDIVITREVQADQVQVGDIIRYRLGNSFIVHRVVDLDRQGGSAFITRGDSNNTPDAPVSPAQLDGKVILVIPKLGWLSIGVRGLLRVFG
;
A
#
# COMPACT_ATOMS: atom_id res chain seq x y z
N MET A 1 10.93 12.46 -36.21
CA MET A 1 11.87 13.55 -35.85
C MET A 1 11.89 13.66 -34.33
N LEU A 2 12.81 12.91 -33.69
CA LEU A 2 13.02 12.97 -32.24
C LEU A 2 14.42 13.57 -32.03
N ARG A 3 14.48 14.86 -31.76
CA ARG A 3 15.72 15.52 -31.32
C ARG A 3 15.68 15.63 -29.80
N GLY A 4 16.60 14.96 -29.21
CA GLY A 4 17.36 15.02 -27.99
C GLY A 4 17.07 16.16 -27.01
N VAL A 5 16.49 15.79 -25.87
CA VAL A 5 16.62 16.56 -24.63
C VAL A 5 17.89 16.03 -23.95
N GLY A 6 19.00 16.70 -24.16
CA GLY A 6 20.28 16.39 -23.54
C GLY A 6 20.22 16.67 -22.03
N TRP A 7 20.47 15.65 -21.24
CA TRP A 7 20.77 15.78 -19.83
C TRP A 7 22.20 16.32 -19.67
N ARG A 8 22.36 17.61 -19.47
CA ARG A 8 23.59 18.15 -18.87
C ARG A 8 23.50 17.94 -17.38
N ALA A 9 24.21 16.94 -16.88
CA ALA A 9 24.59 16.90 -15.47
C ALA A 9 25.63 18.02 -15.27
N GLU A 10 25.29 19.04 -14.51
CA GLU A 10 26.31 19.94 -13.96
C GLU A 10 27.19 19.13 -13.02
N ILE A 11 28.42 18.92 -13.47
CA ILE A 11 29.52 18.32 -12.71
C ILE A 11 29.89 19.34 -11.66
N LEU A 12 29.52 19.08 -10.41
CA LEU A 12 30.13 19.79 -9.27
C LEU A 12 31.64 19.58 -9.29
N PRO A 13 32.41 20.63 -9.01
CA PRO A 13 33.88 20.55 -9.12
C PRO A 13 34.47 19.45 -8.24
N SER A 14 35.50 18.82 -8.75
CA SER A 14 36.30 17.83 -8.06
C SER A 14 36.92 18.44 -6.81
N GLU A 15 36.35 18.19 -5.64
CA GLU A 15 36.99 18.52 -4.38
C GLU A 15 38.16 17.56 -4.13
N ASP A 16 39.25 18.16 -3.79
CA ASP A 16 40.57 17.59 -3.51
C ASP A 16 40.54 16.39 -2.58
N VAL A 17 41.39 15.42 -2.85
CA VAL A 17 41.65 14.23 -2.03
C VAL A 17 42.20 14.66 -0.67
N PRO A 18 41.47 14.51 0.44
CA PRO A 18 41.96 14.94 1.75
C PRO A 18 43.10 14.05 2.26
N ASN A 19 44.16 14.69 2.71
CA ASN A 19 45.33 14.12 3.32
C ASN A 19 45.02 13.31 4.61
N ALA A 20 45.85 12.34 4.96
CA ALA A 20 45.61 11.32 5.99
C ALA A 20 45.26 11.84 7.42
N ARG A 21 45.58 13.09 7.72
CA ARG A 21 45.19 13.74 9.01
C ARG A 21 43.69 14.08 9.11
N SER A 22 43.03 14.32 7.98
CA SER A 22 41.57 14.59 7.92
C SER A 22 40.70 13.36 8.20
N ARG A 23 41.28 12.13 8.13
CA ARG A 23 40.50 10.89 8.32
C ARG A 23 40.08 10.61 9.76
N LYS A 24 40.81 11.11 10.77
CA LYS A 24 40.46 10.91 12.19
C LYS A 24 39.29 11.81 12.64
N THR A 25 39.20 13.01 12.10
CA THR A 25 38.07 13.93 12.39
C THR A 25 36.78 13.55 11.69
N ALA A 26 36.85 12.95 10.49
CA ALA A 26 35.70 12.48 9.73
C ALA A 26 34.97 11.27 10.38
N THR A 27 35.67 10.44 11.14
CA THR A 27 35.06 9.33 11.89
C THR A 27 34.27 9.80 13.10
N HIS A 28 34.65 10.88 13.75
CA HIS A 28 33.91 11.45 14.87
C HIS A 28 32.64 12.20 14.42
N SER A 29 32.69 12.92 13.29
CA SER A 29 31.54 13.62 12.74
C SER A 29 30.49 12.65 12.19
N GLY A 30 30.91 11.51 11.61
CA GLY A 30 29.99 10.45 11.16
C GLY A 30 29.20 9.78 12.30
N LEU A 31 29.85 9.59 13.46
CA LEU A 31 29.18 9.05 14.65
C LEU A 31 28.17 10.05 15.28
N ALA A 32 28.46 11.34 15.23
CA ALA A 32 27.56 12.37 15.72
C ALA A 32 26.30 12.50 14.82
N ALA A 33 26.45 12.42 13.50
CA ALA A 33 25.34 12.43 12.56
C ALA A 33 24.42 11.20 12.69
N VAL A 34 24.99 10.03 13.01
CA VAL A 34 24.21 8.81 13.28
C VAL A 34 23.42 8.93 14.59
N LYS A 35 24.02 9.51 15.62
CA LYS A 35 23.31 9.78 16.89
C LYS A 35 22.12 10.75 16.71
N SER A 36 22.29 11.75 15.84
CA SER A 36 21.23 12.71 15.51
C SER A 36 20.09 12.07 14.70
N ALA A 37 20.41 11.25 13.69
CA ALA A 37 19.40 10.61 12.84
C ALA A 37 18.56 9.54 13.57
N VAL A 38 19.17 8.81 14.52
CA VAL A 38 18.46 7.79 15.34
C VAL A 38 17.62 8.46 16.43
N ARG A 39 18.01 9.64 16.94
CA ARG A 39 17.18 10.44 17.86
C ARG A 39 15.90 10.98 17.18
N GLY A 40 15.94 11.20 15.86
CA GLY A 40 14.78 11.68 15.09
C GLY A 40 13.65 10.65 14.89
N ILE A 41 13.91 9.35 15.14
CA ILE A 41 12.92 8.27 14.94
C ILE A 41 12.14 7.93 16.24
N GLY A 42 12.35 8.65 17.33
CA GLY A 42 11.52 8.52 18.55
C GLY A 42 11.67 7.18 19.31
N PHE A 43 12.63 6.32 18.97
CA PHE A 43 12.94 5.14 19.78
C PHE A 43 13.74 5.54 21.01
N GLY A 44 13.27 5.14 22.20
CA GLY A 44 13.86 5.52 23.48
C GLY A 44 15.34 5.10 23.63
N PRO A 45 16.05 5.66 24.62
CA PRO A 45 17.51 5.53 24.78
C PRO A 45 18.06 4.09 24.86
N LYS A 46 17.22 3.13 25.26
CA LYS A 46 17.61 1.71 25.35
C LYS A 46 17.73 1.01 23.99
N ALA A 47 16.88 1.35 22.99
CA ALA A 47 16.97 0.79 21.65
C ALA A 47 18.20 1.29 20.89
N ASN A 48 18.60 2.52 21.13
CA ASN A 48 19.83 3.10 20.59
C ASN A 48 21.09 2.41 21.11
N PHE A 49 21.10 1.99 22.37
CA PHE A 49 22.23 1.30 22.99
C PHE A 49 22.45 -0.10 22.38
N VAL A 50 21.39 -0.86 22.17
CA VAL A 50 21.47 -2.21 21.56
C VAL A 50 21.92 -2.13 20.10
N ALA A 51 21.37 -1.23 19.30
CA ALA A 51 21.79 -1.03 17.91
C ALA A 51 23.26 -0.60 17.80
N ASP A 52 23.72 0.24 18.71
CA ASP A 52 25.11 0.71 18.78
C ASP A 52 26.08 -0.39 19.28
N ALA A 53 25.66 -1.23 20.22
CA ALA A 53 26.46 -2.34 20.74
C ALA A 53 26.63 -3.46 19.69
N VAL A 54 25.55 -3.87 19.02
CA VAL A 54 25.59 -4.87 17.94
C VAL A 54 26.46 -4.38 16.78
N THR A 55 26.33 -3.11 16.39
CA THR A 55 27.10 -2.57 15.28
C THR A 55 28.58 -2.44 15.60
N ARG A 56 28.94 -2.03 16.83
CA ARG A 56 30.36 -2.00 17.28
C ARG A 56 30.94 -3.40 17.37
N GLY A 57 30.16 -4.39 17.81
CA GLY A 57 30.59 -5.79 17.87
C GLY A 57 30.92 -6.35 16.48
N VAL A 58 30.01 -6.19 15.52
CA VAL A 58 30.19 -6.67 14.14
C VAL A 58 31.35 -5.98 13.42
N VAL A 59 31.51 -4.66 13.57
CA VAL A 59 32.62 -3.91 12.94
C VAL A 59 33.98 -4.25 13.56
N LYS A 60 34.04 -4.63 14.85
CA LYS A 60 35.26 -5.10 15.50
C LYS A 60 35.62 -6.53 15.11
N ALA A 61 34.63 -7.40 14.89
CA ALA A 61 34.85 -8.82 14.59
C ALA A 61 35.34 -9.11 13.16
N LEU A 62 35.21 -8.14 12.23
CA LEU A 62 35.52 -8.34 10.81
C LEU A 62 36.48 -7.25 10.26
N PRO A 63 37.80 -7.33 10.58
CA PRO A 63 38.79 -6.30 10.19
C PRO A 63 38.89 -6.08 8.67
N TRP A 64 38.63 -7.10 7.86
CA TRP A 64 38.69 -7.04 6.40
C TRP A 64 37.59 -6.16 5.78
N LEU A 65 36.49 -5.89 6.50
CA LEU A 65 35.47 -4.95 6.09
C LEU A 65 35.93 -3.47 6.13
N ARG A 66 37.09 -3.19 6.76
CA ARG A 66 37.63 -1.82 6.91
C ARG A 66 38.37 -1.29 5.68
N SER A 67 38.93 -2.16 4.82
CA SER A 67 39.88 -1.71 3.79
C SER A 67 39.27 -1.26 2.47
N LYS A 68 38.12 -1.74 2.03
CA LYS A 68 37.30 -1.22 0.91
C LYS A 68 35.87 -1.88 0.94
N PRO A 69 35.08 -1.66 1.97
CA PRO A 69 33.88 -2.48 2.23
C PRO A 69 32.78 -2.33 1.18
N TRP A 70 32.71 -1.17 0.51
CA TRP A 70 31.61 -0.88 -0.42
C TRP A 70 31.65 -1.68 -1.74
N ARG A 71 32.84 -2.15 -2.20
CA ARG A 71 32.99 -2.86 -3.50
C ARG A 71 32.39 -4.27 -3.46
N TRP A 72 32.43 -4.93 -2.29
CA TRP A 72 31.98 -6.32 -2.12
C TRP A 72 30.65 -6.44 -1.37
N TYR A 73 30.18 -5.33 -0.85
CA TYR A 73 28.99 -5.35 0.00
C TYR A 73 27.70 -5.50 -0.80
N TRP A 74 27.58 -4.88 -1.96
CA TRP A 74 26.39 -4.96 -2.78
C TRP A 74 26.14 -6.37 -3.35
N PRO A 75 27.14 -7.16 -3.82
CA PRO A 75 26.91 -8.54 -4.20
C PRO A 75 26.44 -9.40 -3.03
N LEU A 76 27.02 -9.20 -1.83
CA LEU A 76 26.59 -9.87 -0.62
C LEU A 76 25.12 -9.54 -0.27
N LEU A 77 24.73 -8.26 -0.32
CA LEU A 77 23.36 -7.83 -0.09
C LEU A 77 22.42 -8.43 -1.13
N LEU A 78 22.80 -8.43 -2.40
CA LEU A 78 21.98 -9.00 -3.47
C LEU A 78 21.85 -10.52 -3.31
N ALA A 79 22.94 -11.22 -3.01
CA ALA A 79 22.92 -12.65 -2.71
C ALA A 79 22.02 -12.96 -1.51
N TRP A 80 22.04 -12.10 -0.47
CA TRP A 80 21.16 -12.28 0.69
C TRP A 80 19.69 -11.98 0.38
N ILE A 81 19.39 -10.99 -0.48
CA ILE A 81 18.03 -10.77 -1.01
C ILE A 81 17.50 -12.03 -1.71
N CYS A 82 18.31 -12.63 -2.59
CA CYS A 82 17.96 -13.89 -3.25
C CYS A 82 17.83 -15.05 -2.23
N GLY A 83 18.72 -15.10 -1.24
CA GLY A 83 18.66 -16.07 -0.16
C GLY A 83 17.39 -15.96 0.68
N VAL A 84 17.02 -14.75 1.08
CA VAL A 84 15.76 -14.48 1.81
C VAL A 84 14.56 -14.90 0.97
N TYR A 85 14.54 -14.56 -0.32
CA TYR A 85 13.48 -14.96 -1.25
C TYR A 85 13.36 -16.50 -1.33
N GLY A 86 14.47 -17.21 -1.49
CA GLY A 86 14.50 -18.67 -1.50
C GLY A 86 14.08 -19.29 -0.15
N LEU A 87 14.57 -18.75 0.97
CA LEU A 87 14.17 -19.21 2.30
C LEU A 87 12.68 -19.07 2.55
N VAL A 88 12.11 -17.90 2.25
CA VAL A 88 10.70 -17.60 2.49
C VAL A 88 9.77 -18.43 1.60
N HIS A 89 10.14 -18.66 0.34
CA HIS A 89 9.26 -19.32 -0.62
C HIS A 89 9.50 -20.83 -0.77
N LEU A 90 10.69 -21.34 -0.45
CA LEU A 90 11.06 -22.74 -0.68
C LEU A 90 11.34 -23.51 0.62
N ALA A 91 12.19 -22.96 1.49
CA ALA A 91 12.69 -23.72 2.64
C ALA A 91 11.72 -23.67 3.82
N VAL A 92 11.34 -22.49 4.27
CA VAL A 92 10.55 -22.30 5.50
C VAL A 92 9.16 -22.94 5.40
N PRO A 93 8.40 -22.85 4.30
CA PRO A 93 7.09 -23.50 4.19
C PRO A 93 7.13 -25.03 4.24
N ARG A 94 8.30 -25.63 3.97
CA ARG A 94 8.49 -27.11 4.07
C ARG A 94 8.72 -27.59 5.51
N VAL A 95 9.26 -26.71 6.37
CA VAL A 95 9.64 -27.05 7.75
C VAL A 95 8.62 -26.52 8.75
N LEU A 96 8.09 -25.32 8.50
CA LEU A 96 7.16 -24.63 9.39
C LEU A 96 5.88 -24.29 8.66
N SER A 97 4.74 -24.56 9.28
CA SER A 97 3.41 -24.23 8.74
C SER A 97 2.65 -23.28 9.66
N GLY A 98 1.59 -22.65 9.12
CA GLY A 98 0.67 -21.82 9.88
C GLY A 98 1.30 -20.57 10.51
N GLY A 99 0.86 -20.21 11.69
CA GLY A 99 1.24 -18.98 12.38
C GLY A 99 2.72 -18.85 12.72
N LEU A 100 3.41 -19.97 13.03
CA LEU A 100 4.85 -19.95 13.31
C LEU A 100 5.67 -19.53 12.10
N ASN A 101 5.27 -19.95 10.90
CA ASN A 101 5.91 -19.51 9.67
C ASN A 101 5.72 -17.98 9.48
N ILE A 102 4.47 -17.50 9.52
CA ILE A 102 4.12 -16.13 9.16
C ILE A 102 4.57 -15.13 10.24
N TYR A 103 4.30 -15.42 11.51
CA TYR A 103 4.47 -14.43 12.59
C TYR A 103 5.80 -14.55 13.36
N LEU A 104 6.59 -15.60 13.12
CA LEU A 104 7.89 -15.77 13.77
C LEU A 104 9.03 -15.90 12.76
N ALA A 105 9.01 -16.95 11.92
CA ALA A 105 10.14 -17.26 11.05
C ALA A 105 10.37 -16.17 9.99
N GLN A 106 9.32 -15.74 9.28
CA GLN A 106 9.46 -14.72 8.25
C GLN A 106 9.88 -13.36 8.79
N PRO A 107 9.32 -12.79 9.88
CA PRO A 107 9.82 -11.56 10.48
C PRO A 107 11.29 -11.63 10.89
N LEU A 108 11.76 -12.76 11.41
CA LEU A 108 13.19 -12.94 11.76
C LEU A 108 14.09 -12.92 10.52
N ILE A 109 13.68 -13.60 9.44
CA ILE A 109 14.43 -13.65 8.19
C ILE A 109 14.49 -12.24 7.56
N TRP A 110 13.36 -11.52 7.48
CA TRP A 110 13.33 -10.15 6.96
C TRP A 110 14.11 -9.16 7.83
N THR A 111 14.09 -9.36 9.15
CA THR A 111 14.91 -8.56 10.08
C THR A 111 16.39 -8.77 9.83
N SER A 112 16.84 -9.97 9.48
CA SER A 112 18.23 -10.24 9.11
C SER A 112 18.67 -9.42 7.87
N LEU A 113 17.78 -9.29 6.87
CA LEU A 113 18.02 -8.43 5.70
C LEU A 113 18.06 -6.95 6.08
N THR A 114 17.16 -6.52 6.98
CA THR A 114 17.16 -5.16 7.54
C THR A 114 18.51 -4.82 8.19
N LEU A 115 19.03 -5.74 9.04
CA LEU A 115 20.32 -5.57 9.71
C LEU A 115 21.47 -5.50 8.70
N LEU A 116 21.46 -6.41 7.72
CA LEU A 116 22.46 -6.40 6.66
C LEU A 116 22.42 -5.08 5.89
N ALA A 117 21.28 -4.65 5.40
CA ALA A 117 21.12 -3.37 4.71
C ALA A 117 21.60 -2.17 5.57
N ALA A 118 21.24 -2.14 6.87
CA ALA A 118 21.64 -1.09 7.79
C ALA A 118 23.18 -1.04 8.00
N ILE A 119 23.84 -2.21 8.06
CA ILE A 119 25.31 -2.30 8.09
C ILE A 119 25.89 -1.70 6.81
N GLY A 120 25.34 -2.04 5.63
CA GLY A 120 25.76 -1.47 4.35
C GLY A 120 25.67 0.06 4.32
N TRP A 121 24.60 0.62 4.85
CA TRP A 121 24.44 2.06 5.00
C TRP A 121 25.50 2.70 5.89
N LYS A 122 25.92 2.03 6.97
CA LYS A 122 26.96 2.53 7.86
C LYS A 122 28.35 2.46 7.24
N LEU A 123 28.61 1.44 6.43
CA LEU A 123 29.94 1.17 5.85
C LEU A 123 30.21 1.89 4.53
N GLY A 124 29.19 2.21 3.74
CA GLY A 124 29.38 2.52 2.33
C GLY A 124 28.89 3.86 1.80
N LEU A 125 28.02 4.57 2.46
CA LEU A 125 27.39 5.77 1.89
C LEU A 125 27.59 7.00 2.79
N ARG A 126 28.47 7.90 2.36
CA ARG A 126 28.77 9.16 3.08
C ARG A 126 27.62 10.19 3.02
N SER A 127 26.81 10.20 1.96
CA SER A 127 25.69 11.13 1.85
C SER A 127 24.36 10.37 1.95
N ARG A 128 23.60 10.62 2.99
CA ARG A 128 22.20 10.21 3.07
C ARG A 128 21.38 11.34 2.47
N PRO A 129 20.44 11.08 1.52
CA PRO A 129 19.45 12.09 1.23
C PRO A 129 18.63 12.21 2.50
N ALA A 130 18.56 13.38 3.05
CA ALA A 130 17.53 13.68 4.02
C ALA A 130 16.22 13.82 3.24
N PRO A 131 15.19 13.00 3.54
CA PRO A 131 13.91 13.20 2.90
C PRO A 131 13.41 14.58 3.33
N THR A 132 13.10 15.44 2.37
CA THR A 132 12.40 16.66 2.69
C THR A 132 10.99 16.28 3.18
N ARG A 133 10.46 16.98 4.19
CA ARG A 133 9.09 16.77 4.68
C ARG A 133 8.08 16.80 3.52
N GLN A 134 8.30 17.70 2.57
CA GLN A 134 7.48 17.84 1.38
C GLN A 134 7.47 16.56 0.53
N LEU A 135 8.63 15.94 0.27
CA LEU A 135 8.70 14.69 -0.50
C LEU A 135 7.97 13.54 0.20
N VAL A 136 8.12 13.41 1.53
CA VAL A 136 7.42 12.37 2.30
C VAL A 136 5.91 12.56 2.20
N VAL A 137 5.42 13.79 2.34
CA VAL A 137 3.99 14.09 2.18
C VAL A 137 3.49 13.76 0.79
N ILE A 138 4.24 14.12 -0.26
CA ILE A 138 3.88 13.76 -1.65
C ILE A 138 3.81 12.24 -1.81
N CYS A 139 4.76 11.49 -1.26
CA CYS A 139 4.75 10.03 -1.31
C CYS A 139 3.52 9.41 -0.63
N VAL A 140 3.13 9.92 0.54
CA VAL A 140 1.89 9.52 1.22
C VAL A 140 0.66 9.85 0.36
N LEU A 141 0.60 11.06 -0.21
CA LEU A 141 -0.51 11.48 -1.06
C LEU A 141 -0.66 10.64 -2.33
N VAL A 142 0.45 10.25 -2.95
CA VAL A 142 0.42 9.36 -4.12
C VAL A 142 -0.06 7.96 -3.73
N GLY A 143 0.36 7.44 -2.58
CA GLY A 143 -0.16 6.17 -2.05
C GLY A 143 -1.66 6.23 -1.77
N LEU A 144 -2.13 7.29 -1.13
CA LEU A 144 -3.55 7.52 -0.86
C LEU A 144 -4.37 7.73 -2.13
N PHE A 145 -3.82 8.39 -3.14
CA PHE A 145 -4.44 8.52 -4.46
C PHE A 145 -4.67 7.15 -5.10
N GLN A 146 -3.66 6.27 -5.08
CA GLN A 146 -3.80 4.91 -5.61
C GLN A 146 -4.86 4.11 -4.83
N VAL A 147 -4.85 4.17 -3.50
CA VAL A 147 -5.88 3.53 -2.66
C VAL A 147 -7.27 4.10 -2.98
N ALA A 148 -7.40 5.42 -3.13
CA ALA A 148 -8.68 6.04 -3.48
C ALA A 148 -9.23 5.55 -4.82
N LEU A 149 -8.38 5.35 -5.83
CA LEU A 149 -8.81 4.77 -7.11
C LEU A 149 -9.31 3.34 -6.96
N PHE A 150 -8.64 2.50 -6.15
CA PHE A 150 -9.11 1.15 -5.84
C PHE A 150 -10.47 1.17 -5.13
N VAL A 151 -10.66 2.08 -4.19
CA VAL A 151 -11.92 2.22 -3.45
C VAL A 151 -13.04 2.72 -4.35
N ILE A 152 -12.78 3.73 -5.18
CA ILE A 152 -13.77 4.22 -6.17
C ILE A 152 -14.17 3.08 -7.11
N ALA A 153 -13.22 2.29 -7.59
CA ALA A 153 -13.54 1.11 -8.39
C ALA A 153 -14.34 0.07 -7.59
N GLY A 154 -14.02 -0.15 -6.32
CA GLY A 154 -14.80 -1.01 -5.42
C GLY A 154 -16.24 -0.56 -5.23
N LEU A 155 -16.50 0.76 -5.21
CA LEU A 155 -17.89 1.30 -5.19
C LEU A 155 -18.64 0.93 -6.46
N LEU A 156 -17.95 0.78 -7.58
CA LEU A 156 -18.56 0.43 -8.86
C LEU A 156 -18.75 -1.08 -9.05
N TYR A 157 -17.79 -1.88 -8.57
CA TYR A 157 -17.75 -3.33 -8.78
C TYR A 157 -18.24 -4.14 -7.57
N GLY A 158 -18.07 -3.59 -6.36
CA GLY A 158 -18.37 -4.24 -5.09
C GLY A 158 -17.11 -4.44 -4.24
N PHE A 159 -17.34 -4.89 -3.01
CA PHE A 159 -16.27 -5.19 -2.05
C PHE A 159 -16.42 -6.63 -1.57
N GLY A 160 -15.28 -7.31 -1.46
CA GLY A 160 -15.15 -8.60 -0.82
C GLY A 160 -14.62 -8.47 0.62
N HIS A 161 -14.66 -9.56 1.37
CA HIS A 161 -14.04 -9.61 2.68
C HIS A 161 -12.52 -9.75 2.54
N SER A 162 -11.80 -9.07 3.43
CA SER A 162 -10.35 -9.25 3.52
C SER A 162 -10.02 -10.68 3.93
N PRO A 163 -9.02 -11.34 3.32
CA PRO A 163 -8.58 -12.67 3.74
C PRO A 163 -7.82 -12.65 5.07
N TYR A 164 -7.49 -11.47 5.60
CA TYR A 164 -6.70 -11.30 6.81
C TYR A 164 -7.60 -11.14 8.02
N GLY A 165 -7.21 -11.74 9.16
CA GLY A 165 -7.94 -11.57 10.42
C GLY A 165 -7.76 -10.16 11.01
N HIS A 166 -8.81 -9.64 11.66
CA HIS A 166 -8.86 -8.28 12.20
C HIS A 166 -8.99 -8.22 13.73
N SER A 167 -8.79 -9.35 14.44
CA SER A 167 -8.67 -9.28 15.90
C SER A 167 -7.40 -8.49 16.30
N PRO A 168 -7.36 -7.78 17.43
CA PRO A 168 -6.24 -6.92 17.81
C PRO A 168 -4.89 -7.63 17.80
N LEU A 169 -4.84 -8.89 18.26
CA LEU A 169 -3.62 -9.68 18.26
C LEU A 169 -3.16 -10.04 16.84
N VAL A 170 -4.09 -10.39 15.95
CA VAL A 170 -3.78 -10.72 14.55
C VAL A 170 -3.36 -9.46 13.79
N VAL A 171 -4.00 -8.32 14.03
CA VAL A 171 -3.57 -7.03 13.46
C VAL A 171 -2.15 -6.68 13.88
N PHE A 172 -1.80 -6.87 15.16
CA PHE A 172 -0.43 -6.67 15.63
C PHE A 172 0.56 -7.61 14.93
N GLY A 173 0.21 -8.89 14.81
CA GLY A 173 1.01 -9.87 14.06
C GLY A 173 1.18 -9.50 12.59
N ASN A 174 0.12 -9.08 11.92
CA ASN A 174 0.14 -8.62 10.53
C ASN A 174 1.06 -7.38 10.38
N LEU A 175 0.96 -6.40 11.27
CA LEU A 175 1.84 -5.23 11.27
C LEU A 175 3.31 -5.60 11.48
N LEU A 176 3.60 -6.54 12.37
CA LEU A 176 4.97 -7.03 12.58
C LEU A 176 5.49 -7.71 11.30
N TYR A 177 4.71 -8.58 10.71
CA TYR A 177 5.06 -9.31 9.49
C TYR A 177 5.29 -8.35 8.32
N VAL A 178 4.31 -7.54 7.98
CA VAL A 178 4.38 -6.61 6.84
C VAL A 178 5.40 -5.50 7.06
N GLY A 179 5.49 -4.99 8.30
CA GLY A 179 6.44 -3.95 8.67
C GLY A 179 7.89 -4.40 8.52
N THR A 180 8.22 -5.65 8.89
CA THR A 180 9.58 -6.19 8.71
C THR A 180 9.93 -6.36 7.23
N ILE A 181 9.00 -6.83 6.41
CA ILE A 181 9.16 -6.93 4.95
C ILE A 181 9.39 -5.53 4.36
N LEU A 182 8.52 -4.57 4.68
CA LEU A 182 8.60 -3.21 4.17
C LEU A 182 9.94 -2.55 4.52
N ILE A 183 10.35 -2.60 5.77
CA ILE A 183 11.61 -1.99 6.22
C ILE A 183 12.80 -2.67 5.53
N ALA A 184 12.83 -4.00 5.47
CA ALA A 184 13.90 -4.75 4.85
C ALA A 184 14.06 -4.43 3.36
N THR A 185 12.94 -4.45 2.63
CA THR A 185 12.94 -4.19 1.18
C THR A 185 13.30 -2.74 0.87
N GLU A 186 12.75 -1.77 1.60
CA GLU A 186 12.99 -0.36 1.28
C GLU A 186 14.36 0.15 1.72
N LEU A 187 14.93 -0.37 2.81
CA LEU A 187 16.34 -0.10 3.14
C LEU A 187 17.28 -0.66 2.07
N SER A 188 17.06 -1.89 1.66
CA SER A 188 17.88 -2.57 0.63
C SER A 188 17.74 -1.88 -0.72
N ARG A 189 16.53 -1.51 -1.12
CA ARG A 189 16.21 -0.75 -2.33
C ARG A 189 16.96 0.57 -2.37
N ALA A 190 16.83 1.36 -1.31
CA ALA A 190 17.45 2.67 -1.23
C ALA A 190 19.00 2.57 -1.25
N TYR A 191 19.57 1.50 -0.71
CA TYR A 191 21.01 1.23 -0.82
C TYR A 191 21.41 0.92 -2.27
N LEU A 192 20.72 -0.04 -2.91
CA LEU A 192 21.07 -0.51 -4.25
C LEU A 192 20.85 0.56 -5.32
N VAL A 193 19.72 1.30 -5.28
CA VAL A 193 19.43 2.34 -6.28
C VAL A 193 20.49 3.45 -6.27
N ARG A 194 21.03 3.80 -5.10
CA ARG A 194 22.09 4.79 -5.00
C ARG A 194 23.43 4.29 -5.53
N LEU A 195 23.68 3.02 -5.34
CA LEU A 195 24.90 2.42 -5.86
C LEU A 195 24.85 2.30 -7.40
N PHE A 196 23.78 1.72 -7.92
CA PHE A 196 23.60 1.52 -9.36
C PHE A 196 23.30 2.82 -10.12
N GLY A 197 22.70 3.80 -9.45
CA GLY A 197 22.39 5.11 -10.03
C GLY A 197 23.59 6.07 -10.15
N ARG A 198 24.75 5.74 -9.57
CA ARG A 198 25.95 6.62 -9.68
C ARG A 198 26.40 6.87 -11.11
N PRO A 199 26.59 5.84 -11.97
CA PRO A 199 26.97 6.05 -13.35
C PRO A 199 25.82 6.56 -14.22
N ASN A 200 24.60 6.08 -13.99
CA ASN A 200 23.39 6.46 -14.72
C ASN A 200 22.16 6.32 -13.82
N PRO A 201 21.57 7.44 -13.36
CA PRO A 201 20.40 7.41 -12.47
C PRO A 201 19.20 6.65 -13.04
N ALA A 202 18.88 6.82 -14.33
CA ALA A 202 17.74 6.17 -14.95
C ALA A 202 17.93 4.65 -15.00
N LEU A 203 19.13 4.19 -15.40
CA LEU A 203 19.47 2.77 -15.42
C LEU A 203 19.48 2.19 -14.01
N GLY A 204 20.03 2.90 -13.04
CA GLY A 204 20.03 2.48 -11.64
C GLY A 204 18.63 2.31 -11.07
N VAL A 205 17.72 3.23 -11.37
CA VAL A 205 16.31 3.13 -11.00
C VAL A 205 15.66 1.93 -11.69
N ALA A 206 15.84 1.77 -12.99
CA ALA A 206 15.24 0.67 -13.77
C ALA A 206 15.69 -0.70 -13.26
N VAL A 207 17.02 -0.92 -13.12
CA VAL A 207 17.57 -2.20 -12.65
C VAL A 207 17.11 -2.53 -11.23
N THR A 208 17.18 -1.55 -10.33
CA THR A 208 16.73 -1.77 -8.94
C THR A 208 15.23 -2.05 -8.88
N ALA A 209 14.41 -1.31 -9.63
CA ALA A 209 12.97 -1.54 -9.69
C ALA A 209 12.65 -2.95 -10.20
N PHE A 210 13.36 -3.43 -11.23
CA PHE A 210 13.18 -4.76 -11.77
C PHE A 210 13.53 -5.86 -10.75
N ILE A 211 14.66 -5.71 -10.03
CA ILE A 211 15.04 -6.64 -8.95
C ILE A 211 13.94 -6.75 -7.90
N PHE A 212 13.43 -5.61 -7.41
CA PHE A 212 12.40 -5.62 -6.37
C PHE A 212 11.01 -5.98 -6.91
N ALA A 213 10.71 -5.73 -8.17
CA ALA A 213 9.50 -6.26 -8.79
C ALA A 213 9.53 -7.80 -8.81
N TYR A 214 10.66 -8.39 -9.18
CA TYR A 214 10.83 -9.85 -9.14
C TYR A 214 10.68 -10.41 -7.71
N VAL A 215 11.34 -9.81 -6.74
CA VAL A 215 11.30 -10.27 -5.32
C VAL A 215 9.92 -10.11 -4.69
N ASN A 216 9.15 -9.11 -5.10
CA ASN A 216 7.81 -8.86 -4.55
C ASN A 216 6.73 -9.79 -5.13
N ILE A 217 7.02 -10.53 -6.19
CA ILE A 217 6.10 -11.52 -6.76
C ILE A 217 6.38 -12.89 -6.11
N PRO A 218 5.39 -13.51 -5.45
CA PRO A 218 5.55 -14.84 -4.87
C PRO A 218 5.94 -15.90 -5.92
N LEU A 219 6.84 -16.80 -5.56
CA LEU A 219 7.33 -17.87 -6.45
C LEU A 219 6.18 -18.73 -7.04
N ALA A 220 5.12 -18.94 -6.25
CA ALA A 220 3.93 -19.68 -6.69
C ALA A 220 3.25 -19.05 -7.92
N LYS A 221 3.30 -17.72 -8.07
CA LYS A 221 2.75 -17.01 -9.24
C LYS A 221 3.56 -17.30 -10.50
N TYR A 222 4.87 -17.46 -10.39
CA TYR A 222 5.71 -17.88 -11.54
C TYR A 222 5.49 -19.36 -11.87
N ALA A 223 5.32 -20.21 -10.86
CA ALA A 223 5.08 -21.63 -11.07
C ALA A 223 3.70 -21.95 -11.68
N SER A 224 2.74 -21.05 -11.56
CA SER A 224 1.38 -21.21 -12.11
C SER A 224 1.26 -20.81 -13.59
N LEU A 225 2.36 -20.43 -14.26
CA LEU A 225 2.35 -20.03 -15.66
C LEU A 225 2.18 -21.25 -16.58
N SER A 226 0.95 -21.48 -17.03
CA SER A 226 0.60 -22.57 -17.94
C SER A 226 -0.16 -22.01 -19.15
N GLY A 227 0.56 -21.84 -20.25
CA GLY A 227 -0.02 -21.39 -21.52
C GLY A 227 -0.22 -19.87 -21.68
N PRO A 228 -0.63 -19.43 -22.90
CA PRO A 228 -0.67 -18.01 -23.26
C PRO A 228 -1.68 -17.18 -22.44
N ALA A 229 -2.84 -17.72 -22.11
CA ALA A 229 -3.86 -17.03 -21.33
C ALA A 229 -3.40 -16.75 -19.90
N ALA A 230 -2.74 -17.72 -19.25
CA ALA A 230 -2.16 -17.54 -17.92
C ALA A 230 -1.03 -16.51 -17.93
N LEU A 231 -0.20 -16.52 -18.99
CA LEU A 231 0.86 -15.51 -19.16
C LEU A 231 0.29 -14.11 -19.37
N MET A 232 -0.76 -13.95 -20.16
CA MET A 232 -1.43 -12.66 -20.39
C MET A 232 -2.03 -12.13 -19.09
N ARG A 233 -2.73 -12.97 -18.35
CA ARG A 233 -3.31 -12.61 -17.06
C ARG A 233 -2.24 -12.27 -16.02
N PHE A 234 -1.19 -13.07 -15.91
CA PHE A 234 -0.05 -12.79 -15.03
C PHE A 234 0.62 -11.46 -15.38
N THR A 235 0.85 -11.19 -16.65
CA THR A 235 1.46 -9.94 -17.12
C THR A 235 0.60 -8.73 -16.73
N GLY A 236 -0.71 -8.79 -16.99
CA GLY A 236 -1.63 -7.69 -16.68
C GLY A 236 -1.88 -7.52 -15.20
N GLU A 237 -2.26 -8.60 -14.49
CA GLU A 237 -2.72 -8.55 -13.10
C GLU A 237 -1.57 -8.46 -12.09
N THR A 238 -0.41 -9.04 -12.41
CA THR A 238 0.70 -9.16 -11.44
C THR A 238 1.95 -8.38 -11.86
N LEU A 239 2.48 -8.64 -13.05
CA LEU A 239 3.79 -8.11 -13.45
C LEU A 239 3.78 -6.60 -13.67
N LEU A 240 2.84 -6.09 -14.49
CA LEU A 240 2.79 -4.65 -14.81
C LEU A 240 2.48 -3.77 -13.58
N PRO A 241 1.48 -4.08 -12.75
CA PRO A 241 1.25 -3.34 -11.51
C PRO A 241 2.45 -3.35 -10.58
N THR A 242 3.02 -4.54 -10.34
CA THR A 242 4.19 -4.69 -9.46
C THR A 242 5.40 -3.93 -9.99
N LEU A 243 5.66 -3.97 -11.30
CA LEU A 243 6.76 -3.23 -11.91
C LEU A 243 6.55 -1.72 -11.82
N SER A 244 5.34 -1.22 -12.11
CA SER A 244 4.99 0.20 -12.04
C SER A 244 5.13 0.74 -10.61
N GLU A 245 4.63 0.00 -9.62
CA GLU A 245 4.77 0.33 -8.20
C GLU A 245 6.25 0.37 -7.77
N ASN A 246 7.03 -0.63 -8.19
CA ASN A 246 8.45 -0.70 -7.85
C ASN A 246 9.29 0.36 -8.58
N LEU A 247 8.90 0.79 -9.79
CA LEU A 247 9.53 1.94 -10.46
C LEU A 247 9.32 3.23 -9.66
N LEU A 248 8.11 3.51 -9.24
CA LEU A 248 7.81 4.69 -8.41
C LEU A 248 8.51 4.60 -7.05
N ALA A 249 8.40 3.47 -6.34
CA ALA A 249 9.06 3.27 -5.05
C ALA A 249 10.58 3.44 -5.15
N THR A 250 11.20 2.93 -6.22
CA THR A 250 12.64 3.06 -6.44
C THR A 250 13.03 4.50 -6.79
N PHE A 251 12.21 5.19 -7.58
CA PHE A 251 12.45 6.60 -7.92
C PHE A 251 12.40 7.49 -6.68
N VAL A 252 11.37 7.34 -5.83
CA VAL A 252 11.30 8.14 -4.59
C VAL A 252 12.35 7.72 -3.57
N ALA A 253 12.79 6.44 -3.55
CA ALA A 253 13.92 6.00 -2.75
C ALA A 253 15.25 6.61 -3.22
N PHE A 254 15.44 6.79 -4.53
CA PHE A 254 16.59 7.49 -5.09
C PHE A 254 16.63 8.96 -4.65
N LEU A 255 15.49 9.63 -4.62
CA LEU A 255 15.35 11.05 -4.25
C LEU A 255 15.47 11.28 -2.74
N GLY A 256 14.68 10.57 -1.93
CA GLY A 256 14.50 10.81 -0.49
C GLY A 256 14.93 9.65 0.42
N GLY A 257 15.56 8.63 -0.13
CA GLY A 257 15.99 7.45 0.66
C GLY A 257 14.83 6.54 1.08
N PRO A 258 15.08 5.64 2.03
CA PRO A 258 14.10 4.60 2.41
C PRO A 258 12.82 5.18 3.03
N ILE A 259 12.89 6.32 3.70
CA ILE A 259 11.70 6.94 4.35
C ILE A 259 10.66 7.36 3.30
N ALA A 260 11.11 7.90 2.15
CA ALA A 260 10.20 8.31 1.09
C ALA A 260 9.48 7.10 0.45
N SER A 261 10.19 6.01 0.20
CA SER A 261 9.57 4.79 -0.35
C SER A 261 8.72 4.05 0.68
N ILE A 262 9.11 4.02 1.95
CA ILE A 262 8.27 3.50 3.06
C ILE A 262 6.98 4.32 3.16
N ALA A 263 7.04 5.65 3.03
CA ALA A 263 5.86 6.50 3.09
C ALA A 263 4.85 6.17 1.96
N TYR A 264 5.32 5.93 0.74
CA TYR A 264 4.48 5.51 -0.37
C TYR A 264 3.93 4.09 -0.20
N ARG A 265 4.81 3.10 -0.09
CA ARG A 265 4.42 1.68 -0.03
C ARG A 265 3.72 1.31 1.27
N GLY A 266 4.06 1.97 2.37
CA GLY A 266 3.42 1.75 3.66
C GLY A 266 1.93 2.06 3.64
N VAL A 267 1.50 3.08 2.88
CA VAL A 267 0.07 3.37 2.68
C VAL A 267 -0.65 2.24 1.97
N LEU A 268 -0.06 1.70 0.90
CA LEU A 268 -0.65 0.60 0.12
C LEU A 268 -0.77 -0.68 0.97
N LEU A 269 0.31 -1.05 1.65
CA LEU A 269 0.33 -2.23 2.51
C LEU A 269 -0.59 -2.08 3.73
N ALA A 270 -0.68 -0.87 4.31
CA ALA A 270 -1.62 -0.61 5.38
C ALA A 270 -3.07 -0.81 4.92
N PHE A 271 -3.42 -0.34 3.73
CA PHE A 271 -4.74 -0.57 3.16
C PHE A 271 -5.00 -2.06 2.91
N GLU A 272 -4.08 -2.76 2.27
CA GLU A 272 -4.22 -4.18 1.94
C GLU A 272 -4.40 -5.06 3.18
N TRP A 273 -3.60 -4.82 4.23
CA TRP A 273 -3.54 -5.71 5.40
C TRP A 273 -4.42 -5.29 6.58
N LEU A 274 -4.80 -4.02 6.67
CA LEU A 274 -5.60 -3.51 7.79
C LEU A 274 -7.06 -3.24 7.41
N SER A 275 -7.38 -3.16 6.11
CA SER A 275 -8.76 -2.96 5.69
C SER A 275 -9.56 -4.26 5.88
N PRO A 276 -10.72 -4.23 6.56
CA PRO A 276 -11.58 -5.39 6.74
C PRO A 276 -12.27 -5.81 5.45
N ILE A 277 -12.35 -4.91 4.47
CA ILE A 277 -12.90 -5.19 3.14
C ILE A 277 -11.90 -4.73 2.08
N THR A 278 -11.88 -5.45 0.97
CA THR A 278 -11.05 -5.15 -0.20
C THR A 278 -11.93 -5.03 -1.44
N PRO A 279 -11.60 -4.17 -2.40
CA PRO A 279 -12.33 -4.09 -3.67
C PRO A 279 -12.31 -5.42 -4.40
N ASP A 280 -13.49 -5.92 -4.80
CA ASP A 280 -13.62 -7.13 -5.62
C ASP A 280 -13.73 -6.72 -7.08
N LEU A 281 -12.58 -6.56 -7.72
CA LEU A 281 -12.46 -5.99 -9.05
C LEU A 281 -12.22 -7.07 -10.10
N ALA A 282 -12.78 -6.87 -11.29
CA ALA A 282 -12.32 -7.61 -12.45
C ALA A 282 -10.80 -7.41 -12.63
N TRP A 283 -10.08 -8.49 -12.97
CA TRP A 283 -8.61 -8.48 -13.06
C TRP A 283 -8.06 -7.36 -13.94
N ILE A 284 -8.77 -7.02 -15.03
CA ILE A 284 -8.36 -5.99 -15.99
C ILE A 284 -8.41 -4.58 -15.37
N VAL A 285 -9.40 -4.31 -14.52
CA VAL A 285 -9.55 -3.04 -13.79
C VAL A 285 -8.48 -2.90 -12.72
N SER A 286 -8.24 -3.99 -11.98
CA SER A 286 -7.16 -4.05 -11.00
C SER A 286 -5.79 -3.83 -11.65
N ALA A 287 -5.56 -4.47 -12.80
CA ALA A 287 -4.35 -4.30 -13.62
C ALA A 287 -4.16 -2.85 -14.08
N PHE A 288 -5.23 -2.23 -14.58
CA PHE A 288 -5.19 -0.85 -15.06
C PHE A 288 -4.87 0.13 -13.92
N ILE A 289 -5.59 0.06 -12.80
CA ILE A 289 -5.37 0.95 -11.65
C ILE A 289 -3.97 0.72 -11.07
N GLY A 290 -3.59 -0.54 -10.85
CA GLY A 290 -2.30 -0.90 -10.28
C GLY A 290 -1.11 -0.48 -11.16
N THR A 291 -1.30 -0.32 -12.46
CA THR A 291 -0.28 0.15 -13.40
C THR A 291 -0.31 1.66 -13.59
N ALA A 292 -1.50 2.22 -13.84
CA ALA A 292 -1.64 3.63 -14.19
C ALA A 292 -1.42 4.56 -12.98
N ALA A 293 -1.91 4.20 -11.80
CA ALA A 293 -1.79 5.07 -10.62
C ALA A 293 -0.34 5.31 -10.21
N PRO A 294 0.54 4.29 -10.08
CA PRO A 294 1.96 4.53 -9.81
C PRO A 294 2.67 5.28 -10.94
N ALA A 295 2.30 5.04 -12.21
CA ALA A 295 2.88 5.76 -13.35
C ALA A 295 2.52 7.26 -13.30
N LEU A 296 1.27 7.59 -13.03
CA LEU A 296 0.82 8.98 -12.80
C LEU A 296 1.51 9.59 -11.57
N GLY A 297 1.66 8.83 -10.50
CA GLY A 297 2.41 9.22 -9.31
C GLY A 297 3.86 9.59 -9.62
N LEU A 298 4.54 8.78 -10.45
CA LEU A 298 5.91 9.05 -10.88
C LEU A 298 6.01 10.36 -11.68
N LEU A 299 5.07 10.59 -12.59
CA LEU A 299 4.99 11.85 -13.34
C LEU A 299 4.71 13.04 -12.40
N GLY A 300 3.81 12.87 -11.44
CA GLY A 300 3.49 13.88 -10.44
C GLY A 300 4.68 14.28 -9.58
N VAL A 301 5.42 13.31 -9.04
CA VAL A 301 6.63 13.56 -8.25
C VAL A 301 7.70 14.26 -9.09
N ARG A 302 7.91 13.79 -10.33
CA ARG A 302 8.87 14.39 -11.26
C ARG A 302 8.53 15.86 -11.57
N ASN A 303 7.28 16.14 -11.86
CA ASN A 303 6.84 17.51 -12.19
C ASN A 303 6.95 18.44 -10.99
N GLN A 304 6.57 18.01 -9.79
CA GLN A 304 6.71 18.81 -8.58
C GLN A 304 8.16 19.22 -8.31
N LEU A 305 9.11 18.33 -8.56
CA LEU A 305 10.54 18.65 -8.45
C LEU A 305 11.00 19.64 -9.51
N ALA A 306 10.51 19.51 -10.75
CA ALA A 306 10.83 20.43 -11.84
C ALA A 306 10.27 21.85 -11.55
N PHE A 307 9.03 21.96 -11.06
CA PHE A 307 8.44 23.23 -10.66
C PHE A 307 9.12 23.85 -9.44
N GLY A 308 9.51 23.03 -8.46
CA GLY A 308 10.27 23.47 -7.28
C GLY A 308 11.62 24.09 -7.64
N SER A 309 12.34 23.50 -8.59
CA SER A 309 13.63 24.03 -9.06
C SER A 309 13.50 25.34 -9.86
N LEU A 310 12.43 25.49 -10.63
CA LEU A 310 12.13 26.71 -11.38
C LEU A 310 11.70 27.86 -10.45
N SER A 311 10.94 27.56 -9.39
CA SER A 311 10.47 28.57 -8.44
C SER A 311 11.56 29.06 -7.49
N GLN A 312 12.57 28.25 -7.16
CA GLN A 312 13.72 28.67 -6.35
C GLN A 312 14.65 29.64 -7.08
N GLY A 313 14.64 29.61 -8.41
CA GLY A 313 15.42 30.57 -9.22
C GLY A 313 14.74 31.94 -9.42
N ALA A 314 13.44 32.07 -9.19
CA ALA A 314 12.66 33.26 -9.52
C ALA A 314 12.18 34.11 -8.33
N LEU A 315 12.01 33.54 -7.18
CA LEU A 315 11.54 34.25 -5.96
C LEU A 315 12.10 33.52 -4.74
N GLY A 316 12.68 34.25 -3.79
CA GLY A 316 13.06 33.74 -2.46
C GLY A 316 11.83 33.12 -1.78
N ALA A 317 11.51 31.90 -2.16
CA ALA A 317 10.25 31.26 -1.83
C ALA A 317 10.26 30.79 -0.38
N ARG A 318 9.54 31.49 0.45
CA ARG A 318 8.99 31.04 1.72
C ARG A 318 8.40 29.64 1.49
N ASP A 319 8.89 28.66 2.22
CA ASP A 319 8.45 27.26 2.22
C ASP A 319 6.94 27.22 2.55
N LYS A 320 6.09 27.32 1.51
CA LYS A 320 4.66 27.10 1.65
C LYS A 320 4.52 25.60 1.72
N GLY A 321 4.42 25.08 2.95
CA GLY A 321 4.04 23.70 3.19
C GLY A 321 2.81 23.28 2.38
N PRO A 322 2.54 21.98 2.25
CA PRO A 322 1.42 21.49 1.45
C PRO A 322 0.15 22.26 1.83
N SER A 323 -0.57 22.74 0.84
CA SER A 323 -1.78 23.53 1.07
C SER A 323 -2.74 22.71 1.94
N THR A 324 -3.36 23.34 2.93
CA THR A 324 -4.31 22.68 3.86
C THR A 324 -5.41 21.93 3.10
N GLY A 325 -5.73 22.35 1.87
CA GLY A 325 -6.70 21.69 1.01
C GLY A 325 -6.36 20.24 0.67
N TRP A 326 -5.08 19.89 0.49
CA TRP A 326 -4.70 18.49 0.26
C TRP A 326 -4.85 17.61 1.51
N VAL A 327 -4.55 18.15 2.69
CA VAL A 327 -4.77 17.43 3.96
C VAL A 327 -6.26 17.16 4.16
N VAL A 328 -7.10 18.15 3.87
CA VAL A 328 -8.56 18.01 3.92
C VAL A 328 -9.07 16.99 2.88
N ALA A 329 -8.57 17.05 1.64
CA ALA A 329 -8.96 16.10 0.60
C ALA A 329 -8.58 14.66 0.95
N VAL A 330 -7.38 14.44 1.51
CA VAL A 330 -6.93 13.13 1.99
C VAL A 330 -7.74 12.66 3.19
N ALA A 331 -8.01 13.53 4.15
CA ALA A 331 -8.84 13.20 5.31
C ALA A 331 -10.28 12.83 4.89
N LEU A 332 -10.86 13.56 3.94
CA LEU A 332 -12.17 13.26 3.35
C LEU A 332 -12.16 11.94 2.58
N ALA A 333 -11.16 11.71 1.73
CA ALA A 333 -11.01 10.45 1.00
C ALA A 333 -10.86 9.27 1.97
N THR A 334 -10.06 9.42 3.02
CA THR A 334 -9.89 8.41 4.07
C THR A 334 -11.20 8.19 4.83
N ALA A 335 -11.90 9.25 5.22
CA ALA A 335 -13.19 9.16 5.92
C ALA A 335 -14.27 8.48 5.05
N LEU A 336 -14.34 8.83 3.75
CA LEU A 336 -15.23 8.17 2.78
C LEU A 336 -14.88 6.68 2.62
N LEU A 337 -13.59 6.36 2.57
CA LEU A 337 -13.10 5.00 2.53
C LEU A 337 -13.57 4.21 3.75
N TRP A 338 -13.34 4.72 4.94
CA TRP A 338 -13.73 4.08 6.19
C TRP A 338 -15.25 3.99 6.34
N PHE A 339 -15.98 4.99 5.88
CA PHE A 339 -17.44 4.96 5.84
C PHE A 339 -17.98 3.81 4.97
N ASN A 340 -17.34 3.57 3.81
CA ASN A 340 -17.70 2.47 2.92
C ASN A 340 -17.33 1.08 3.46
N THR A 341 -16.36 0.98 4.39
CA THR A 341 -15.98 -0.31 4.98
C THR A 341 -17.03 -0.90 5.93
N GLY A 342 -18.02 -0.12 6.31
CA GLY A 342 -18.99 -0.51 7.34
C GLY A 342 -18.41 -0.46 8.76
N LEU A 343 -17.18 0.03 8.95
CA LEU A 343 -16.50 0.10 10.25
C LEU A 343 -17.28 0.93 11.27
N PHE A 344 -18.04 1.91 10.80
CA PHE A 344 -18.92 2.72 11.64
C PHE A 344 -20.35 2.17 11.75
N GLY A 345 -20.56 0.91 11.33
CA GLY A 345 -21.89 0.29 11.29
C GLY A 345 -22.80 0.80 10.17
N TYR A 346 -22.27 1.59 9.23
CA TYR A 346 -23.01 2.10 8.06
C TYR A 346 -22.51 1.44 6.78
N ARG A 347 -23.43 0.98 5.92
CA ARG A 347 -23.10 0.29 4.67
C ARG A 347 -23.91 0.86 3.51
N PRO A 348 -23.27 1.50 2.52
CA PRO A 348 -23.94 1.92 1.30
C PRO A 348 -24.28 0.70 0.44
N THR A 349 -25.47 0.70 -0.17
CA THR A 349 -25.95 -0.35 -1.07
C THR A 349 -26.61 0.29 -2.27
N LEU A 350 -26.22 -0.12 -3.47
CA LEU A 350 -26.84 0.33 -4.72
C LEU A 350 -28.14 -0.43 -4.96
N VAL A 351 -29.23 0.30 -5.17
CA VAL A 351 -30.51 -0.27 -5.58
C VAL A 351 -30.43 -0.60 -7.08
N SER A 352 -30.49 -1.88 -7.40
CA SER A 352 -30.43 -2.40 -8.78
C SER A 352 -31.70 -3.07 -9.25
N GLY A 353 -32.65 -3.29 -8.36
CA GLY A 353 -33.95 -3.89 -8.65
C GLY A 353 -35.10 -2.87 -8.62
N VAL A 354 -36.21 -3.21 -9.24
CA VAL A 354 -37.43 -2.41 -9.29
C VAL A 354 -38.44 -2.79 -8.21
N SER A 355 -38.15 -3.81 -7.39
CA SER A 355 -39.09 -4.37 -6.40
C SER A 355 -39.50 -3.38 -5.31
N MET A 356 -38.76 -2.33 -5.08
CA MET A 356 -38.98 -1.30 -4.08
C MET A 356 -39.56 0.01 -4.66
N GLU A 357 -39.89 0.05 -5.95
CA GLU A 357 -40.57 1.21 -6.53
C GLU A 357 -41.96 1.38 -5.94
N PRO A 358 -42.43 2.62 -5.73
CA PRO A 358 -41.76 3.89 -6.00
C PRO A 358 -40.82 4.40 -4.88
N ALA A 359 -40.75 3.74 -3.72
CA ALA A 359 -39.99 4.23 -2.56
C ALA A 359 -38.49 4.26 -2.80
N LEU A 360 -37.95 3.28 -3.50
CA LEU A 360 -36.56 3.22 -3.94
C LEU A 360 -36.51 2.91 -5.43
N VAL A 361 -35.81 3.74 -6.18
CA VAL A 361 -35.69 3.62 -7.64
C VAL A 361 -34.31 3.09 -8.02
N VAL A 362 -34.25 2.36 -9.13
CA VAL A 362 -32.97 1.90 -9.68
C VAL A 362 -31.98 3.07 -9.81
N GLY A 363 -30.77 2.87 -9.29
CA GLY A 363 -29.76 3.92 -9.25
C GLY A 363 -29.72 4.74 -7.95
N ASP A 364 -30.60 4.50 -7.00
CA ASP A 364 -30.50 5.07 -5.67
C ASP A 364 -29.39 4.33 -4.88
N ILE A 365 -28.71 5.06 -3.98
CA ILE A 365 -27.84 4.47 -2.97
C ILE A 365 -28.56 4.57 -1.63
N VAL A 366 -28.81 3.43 -1.01
CA VAL A 366 -29.32 3.35 0.35
C VAL A 366 -28.19 3.14 1.33
N ILE A 367 -28.22 3.86 2.45
CA ILE A 367 -27.29 3.66 3.56
C ILE A 367 -28.02 2.86 4.62
N THR A 368 -27.52 1.66 4.90
CA THR A 368 -28.01 0.81 5.97
C THR A 368 -27.14 0.96 7.20
N ARG A 369 -27.76 0.93 8.37
CA ARG A 369 -27.11 0.85 9.68
C ARG A 369 -27.33 -0.52 10.26
N GLU A 370 -26.29 -1.14 10.77
CA GLU A 370 -26.38 -2.38 11.53
C GLU A 370 -27.24 -2.16 12.78
N VAL A 371 -28.25 -3.00 12.97
CA VAL A 371 -29.21 -2.92 14.08
C VAL A 371 -29.47 -4.32 14.62
N GLN A 372 -29.87 -4.41 15.90
CA GLN A 372 -30.32 -5.66 16.46
C GLN A 372 -31.74 -5.96 16.01
N ALA A 373 -32.15 -7.23 16.01
CA ALA A 373 -33.43 -7.67 15.49
C ALA A 373 -34.62 -7.06 16.25
N ASP A 374 -34.46 -6.76 17.53
CA ASP A 374 -35.47 -6.12 18.39
C ASP A 374 -35.71 -4.65 18.05
N GLN A 375 -34.81 -4.01 17.33
CA GLN A 375 -34.88 -2.61 16.89
C GLN A 375 -35.61 -2.44 15.55
N VAL A 376 -35.96 -3.56 14.89
CA VAL A 376 -36.66 -3.54 13.62
C VAL A 376 -38.17 -3.52 13.85
N GLN A 377 -38.88 -2.63 13.16
CA GLN A 377 -40.32 -2.44 13.26
C GLN A 377 -41.00 -2.67 11.91
N VAL A 378 -42.28 -2.96 11.94
CA VAL A 378 -43.13 -3.00 10.73
C VAL A 378 -43.09 -1.63 10.05
N GLY A 379 -42.88 -1.62 8.74
CA GLY A 379 -42.67 -0.41 7.92
C GLY A 379 -41.21 -0.07 7.66
N ASP A 380 -40.25 -0.62 8.42
CA ASP A 380 -38.83 -0.42 8.17
C ASP A 380 -38.38 -1.08 6.87
N ILE A 381 -37.48 -0.43 6.18
CA ILE A 381 -36.77 -1.03 5.03
C ILE A 381 -35.51 -1.66 5.57
N ILE A 382 -35.36 -2.97 5.42
CA ILE A 382 -34.21 -3.71 5.90
C ILE A 382 -33.41 -4.29 4.73
N ARG A 383 -32.10 -4.43 4.94
CA ARG A 383 -31.22 -5.22 4.10
C ARG A 383 -30.95 -6.54 4.79
N TYR A 384 -31.14 -7.63 4.07
CA TYR A 384 -30.89 -8.96 4.56
C TYR A 384 -30.21 -9.83 3.51
N ARG A 385 -29.59 -10.90 3.95
CA ARG A 385 -28.83 -11.81 3.10
C ARG A 385 -29.71 -13.00 2.69
N LEU A 386 -29.80 -13.23 1.38
CA LEU A 386 -30.43 -14.40 0.81
C LEU A 386 -29.44 -15.12 -0.11
N GLY A 387 -28.89 -16.24 0.37
CA GLY A 387 -27.79 -16.93 -0.30
C GLY A 387 -26.55 -16.03 -0.45
N ASN A 388 -26.12 -15.80 -1.69
CA ASN A 388 -24.98 -14.91 -2.01
C ASN A 388 -25.37 -13.45 -2.33
N SER A 389 -26.67 -13.12 -2.24
CA SER A 389 -27.19 -11.80 -2.61
C SER A 389 -27.72 -11.05 -1.39
N PHE A 390 -27.68 -9.73 -1.45
CA PHE A 390 -28.37 -8.87 -0.51
C PHE A 390 -29.66 -8.34 -1.12
N ILE A 391 -30.74 -8.42 -0.34
CA ILE A 391 -32.04 -7.93 -0.71
C ILE A 391 -32.39 -6.77 0.21
N VAL A 392 -33.05 -5.75 -0.35
CA VAL A 392 -33.57 -4.59 0.38
C VAL A 392 -35.07 -4.52 0.19
N HIS A 393 -35.83 -4.91 1.21
CA HIS A 393 -37.32 -4.91 1.19
C HIS A 393 -37.86 -4.32 2.47
N ARG A 394 -39.19 -4.02 2.45
CA ARG A 394 -39.90 -3.46 3.59
C ARG A 394 -40.45 -4.57 4.48
N VAL A 395 -40.30 -4.41 5.79
CA VAL A 395 -40.94 -5.27 6.79
C VAL A 395 -42.43 -4.99 6.80
N VAL A 396 -43.25 -5.99 6.47
CA VAL A 396 -44.71 -5.91 6.46
C VAL A 396 -45.35 -6.57 7.67
N ASP A 397 -44.62 -7.52 8.31
CA ASP A 397 -45.10 -8.18 9.52
C ASP A 397 -43.89 -8.74 10.31
N LEU A 398 -44.12 -9.05 11.60
CA LEU A 398 -43.13 -9.66 12.51
C LEU A 398 -43.72 -10.96 13.06
N ASP A 399 -43.21 -12.10 12.62
CA ASP A 399 -43.61 -13.40 13.18
C ASP A 399 -42.87 -13.61 14.52
N ARG A 400 -43.58 -13.29 15.61
CA ARG A 400 -43.10 -13.48 16.98
C ARG A 400 -43.33 -14.89 17.54
N GLN A 401 -44.16 -15.68 16.87
CA GLN A 401 -44.56 -17.02 17.34
C GLN A 401 -43.64 -18.14 16.81
N GLY A 402 -42.98 -17.93 15.65
CA GLY A 402 -42.11 -18.92 14.99
C GLY A 402 -40.62 -18.72 15.15
N GLY A 403 -40.14 -17.83 16.03
CA GLY A 403 -38.71 -17.60 16.25
C GLY A 403 -38.19 -16.23 15.83
N SER A 404 -39.05 -15.20 15.88
CA SER A 404 -38.69 -13.79 15.59
C SER A 404 -38.23 -13.56 14.13
N ALA A 405 -38.98 -14.09 13.17
CA ALA A 405 -38.71 -13.85 11.75
C ALA A 405 -39.34 -12.53 11.25
N PHE A 406 -38.70 -11.89 10.29
CA PHE A 406 -39.23 -10.73 9.58
C PHE A 406 -39.96 -11.21 8.33
N ILE A 407 -41.19 -10.78 8.15
CA ILE A 407 -41.90 -10.93 6.89
C ILE A 407 -41.69 -9.66 6.09
N THR A 408 -40.96 -9.79 4.99
CA THR A 408 -40.63 -8.66 4.12
C THR A 408 -41.38 -8.72 2.82
N ARG A 409 -41.50 -7.57 2.14
CA ARG A 409 -42.09 -7.48 0.81
C ARG A 409 -41.49 -6.26 0.07
N GLY A 410 -41.20 -6.44 -1.21
CA GLY A 410 -40.90 -5.30 -2.08
C GLY A 410 -42.16 -4.45 -2.30
N ASP A 411 -42.02 -3.13 -2.29
CA ASP A 411 -43.16 -2.20 -2.40
C ASP A 411 -43.96 -2.38 -3.69
N SER A 412 -43.34 -2.83 -4.77
CA SER A 412 -44.03 -3.17 -6.04
C SER A 412 -44.40 -4.66 -6.14
N ASN A 413 -44.10 -5.49 -5.15
CA ASN A 413 -44.41 -6.92 -5.20
C ASN A 413 -45.81 -7.19 -4.64
N ASN A 414 -46.51 -8.15 -5.22
CA ASN A 414 -47.87 -8.56 -4.79
C ASN A 414 -47.85 -9.60 -3.65
N THR A 415 -46.74 -10.31 -3.48
CA THR A 415 -46.60 -11.38 -2.49
C THR A 415 -45.46 -11.09 -1.52
N PRO A 416 -45.63 -11.41 -0.22
CA PRO A 416 -44.51 -11.35 0.75
C PRO A 416 -43.38 -12.33 0.38
N ASP A 417 -42.20 -12.01 0.86
CA ASP A 417 -41.05 -12.90 0.77
C ASP A 417 -41.14 -14.04 1.78
N ALA A 418 -40.32 -15.06 1.62
CA ALA A 418 -40.11 -16.08 2.64
C ALA A 418 -39.62 -15.44 3.96
N PRO A 419 -40.02 -15.99 5.14
CA PRO A 419 -39.60 -15.45 6.41
C PRO A 419 -38.08 -15.29 6.53
N VAL A 420 -37.63 -14.11 6.93
CA VAL A 420 -36.22 -13.75 7.08
C VAL A 420 -35.84 -13.90 8.55
N SER A 421 -34.85 -14.75 8.83
CA SER A 421 -34.35 -14.96 10.20
C SER A 421 -33.51 -13.77 10.69
N PRO A 422 -33.44 -13.53 12.02
CA PRO A 422 -32.55 -12.51 12.59
C PRO A 422 -31.10 -12.63 12.16
N ALA A 423 -30.61 -13.85 11.95
CA ALA A 423 -29.24 -14.11 11.49
C ALA A 423 -28.96 -13.65 10.05
N GLN A 424 -30.01 -13.46 9.24
CA GLN A 424 -29.90 -12.96 7.88
C GLN A 424 -29.95 -11.42 7.81
N LEU A 425 -30.39 -10.75 8.90
CA LEU A 425 -30.45 -9.30 8.97
C LEU A 425 -29.05 -8.71 8.88
N ASP A 426 -28.86 -7.80 7.93
CA ASP A 426 -27.60 -7.10 7.74
C ASP A 426 -27.71 -5.62 8.20
N GLY A 427 -28.89 -5.04 8.16
CA GLY A 427 -29.13 -3.70 8.68
C GLY A 427 -30.45 -3.07 8.21
N LYS A 428 -30.76 -1.90 8.78
CA LYS A 428 -31.94 -1.08 8.48
C LYS A 428 -31.53 0.13 7.64
N VAL A 429 -32.30 0.46 6.61
CA VAL A 429 -32.08 1.67 5.79
C VAL A 429 -32.40 2.92 6.61
N ILE A 430 -31.45 3.83 6.68
CA ILE A 430 -31.56 5.09 7.42
C ILE A 430 -31.52 6.33 6.53
N LEU A 431 -30.95 6.21 5.32
CA LEU A 431 -30.82 7.31 4.38
C LEU A 431 -30.87 6.78 2.94
N VAL A 432 -31.52 7.53 2.07
CA VAL A 432 -31.57 7.29 0.63
C VAL A 432 -30.92 8.46 -0.08
N ILE A 433 -29.96 8.19 -0.95
CA ILE A 433 -29.31 9.19 -1.80
C ILE A 433 -29.79 8.92 -3.23
N PRO A 434 -30.69 9.77 -3.77
CA PRO A 434 -31.31 9.52 -5.06
C PRO A 434 -30.31 9.60 -6.21
N LYS A 435 -30.39 8.68 -7.15
CA LYS A 435 -29.73 8.68 -8.46
C LYS A 435 -28.20 8.71 -8.48
N LEU A 436 -27.52 8.75 -7.32
CA LEU A 436 -26.06 8.78 -7.26
C LEU A 436 -25.45 7.48 -7.81
N GLY A 437 -26.17 6.38 -7.71
CA GLY A 437 -25.75 5.08 -8.23
C GLY A 437 -25.78 4.95 -9.76
N TRP A 438 -26.41 5.87 -10.49
CA TRP A 438 -26.40 5.86 -11.96
C TRP A 438 -24.98 5.99 -12.54
N LEU A 439 -24.09 6.67 -11.84
CA LEU A 439 -22.68 6.69 -12.23
C LEU A 439 -22.08 5.28 -12.25
N SER A 440 -22.39 4.47 -11.23
CA SER A 440 -21.96 3.07 -11.15
C SER A 440 -22.60 2.19 -12.23
N ILE A 441 -23.90 2.35 -12.46
CA ILE A 441 -24.64 1.59 -13.48
C ILE A 441 -24.12 1.91 -14.88
N GLY A 442 -23.90 3.19 -15.18
CA GLY A 442 -23.36 3.65 -16.47
C GLY A 442 -21.98 3.10 -16.76
N VAL A 443 -21.08 3.12 -15.77
CA VAL A 443 -19.72 2.56 -15.93
C VAL A 443 -19.78 1.04 -16.12
N ARG A 444 -20.61 0.32 -15.35
CA ARG A 444 -20.81 -1.13 -15.54
C ARG A 444 -21.39 -1.47 -16.91
N GLY A 445 -22.32 -0.64 -17.41
CA GLY A 445 -22.89 -0.80 -18.76
C GLY A 445 -21.85 -0.66 -19.84
N LEU A 446 -21.00 0.37 -19.77
CA LEU A 446 -19.89 0.58 -20.70
C LEU A 446 -18.89 -0.60 -20.69
N LEU A 447 -18.53 -1.09 -19.50
CA LEU A 447 -17.56 -2.17 -19.36
C LEU A 447 -18.08 -3.52 -19.86
N ARG A 448 -19.41 -3.77 -19.86
CA ARG A 448 -20.02 -4.96 -20.46
C ARG A 448 -19.99 -4.97 -21.99
N VAL A 449 -19.84 -3.79 -22.60
CA VAL A 449 -19.73 -3.67 -24.07
C VAL A 449 -18.31 -3.97 -24.56
N PHE A 450 -17.32 -3.79 -23.70
CA PHE A 450 -15.88 -3.97 -24.02
C PHE A 450 -15.25 -5.22 -23.38
N GLY A 451 -15.96 -5.99 -22.59
CA GLY A 451 -15.51 -7.24 -21.95
C GLY A 451 -16.43 -8.40 -22.27
#